data_e822a1d785d2bab2f875e42c315f5e56
#
_entry.id   e822a1d785d2bab2f875e42c315f5e56
#
_cell.length_a   1.000
_cell.length_b   1.000
_cell.length_c   1.000
_cell.angle_alpha   90.00
_cell.angle_beta   90.00
_cell.angle_gamma   90.00
#
_symmetry.space_group_name_H-M   'P 1'
#
loop_
_entity.id
_entity.type
_entity.pdbx_description
1 polymer ?
#
loop_
_entity_poly.entity_id
_entity_poly.type
_entity_poly.pdbx_seq_one_letter_code
_entity_poly.pdbx_strand_id
1 'polypeptide(L)'
;MIQLKKMINLPDVTLICISSVNLSQTYFAFQKSVEGINFGSVKLVTHEKPKDLPDFIEYSECYKITSINDYSYYCIYNLTNHVDTSHCLLIQADGFVVNPDKWEDSWLEYDYIGAPWEYTENAYIDPFGNHQRVGNGGFTLRSKKLLDVPKHEYVEWNVNQGNFYKHMNANNFAEDGNICVHNRHIYERCGCKFAPIEVAAKFAHEKPIKETEGIVPFGFHYHLPKNTKL
;
A
#
# COMPACT_ATOMS: atom_id res chain seq x y z
N MET A 1 11.70 -7.20 -34.28
CA MET A 1 11.28 -5.83 -33.91
C MET A 1 11.20 -5.77 -32.40
N ILE A 2 12.05 -4.98 -31.76
CA ILE A 2 11.96 -4.71 -30.32
C ILE A 2 10.77 -3.78 -30.15
N GLN A 3 9.67 -4.28 -29.62
CA GLN A 3 8.51 -3.47 -29.28
C GLN A 3 8.93 -2.57 -28.13
N LEU A 4 9.12 -1.28 -28.37
CA LEU A 4 9.36 -0.30 -27.31
C LEU A 4 8.17 -0.39 -26.35
N LYS A 5 8.41 -0.87 -25.13
CA LYS A 5 7.40 -0.86 -24.07
C LYS A 5 6.96 0.59 -23.86
N LYS A 6 5.68 0.88 -23.97
CA LYS A 6 5.13 2.21 -23.76
C LYS A 6 5.36 2.58 -22.28
N MET A 7 6.08 3.67 -22.04
CA MET A 7 6.23 4.23 -20.70
C MET A 7 4.89 4.82 -20.23
N ILE A 8 4.50 4.48 -19.03
CA ILE A 8 3.34 5.07 -18.34
C ILE A 8 3.84 6.28 -17.55
N ASN A 9 3.14 7.41 -17.63
CA ASN A 9 3.49 8.62 -16.88
C ASN A 9 2.46 8.84 -15.76
N LEU A 10 2.93 8.84 -14.53
CA LEU A 10 2.15 9.03 -13.31
C LEU A 10 2.70 10.23 -12.51
N PRO A 11 2.61 11.47 -13.05
CA PRO A 11 3.18 12.65 -12.38
C PRO A 11 2.49 12.96 -11.05
N ASP A 12 1.26 12.50 -10.86
CA ASP A 12 0.45 12.70 -9.67
C ASP A 12 0.57 11.57 -8.64
N VAL A 13 1.54 10.66 -8.82
CA VAL A 13 1.79 9.53 -7.92
C VAL A 13 3.24 9.54 -7.44
N THR A 14 3.44 9.54 -6.12
CA THR A 14 4.73 9.28 -5.48
C THR A 14 4.90 7.79 -5.24
N LEU A 15 5.93 7.17 -5.81
CA LEU A 15 6.36 5.82 -5.39
C LEU A 15 7.14 5.94 -4.09
N ILE A 16 6.69 5.26 -3.02
CA ILE A 16 7.25 5.46 -1.68
C ILE A 16 7.42 4.14 -0.93
N CYS A 17 8.52 4.02 -0.20
CA CYS A 17 8.74 2.95 0.76
C CYS A 17 9.25 3.54 2.08
N ILE A 18 8.72 3.02 3.19
CA ILE A 18 9.23 3.32 4.54
C ILE A 18 10.01 2.09 5.01
N SER A 19 11.30 2.21 5.21
CA SER A 19 12.12 1.08 5.65
C SER A 19 13.35 1.55 6.41
N SER A 20 13.65 0.91 7.53
CA SER A 20 14.89 1.05 8.29
C SER A 20 15.75 -0.23 8.24
N VAL A 21 15.31 -1.22 7.44
CA VAL A 21 15.95 -2.55 7.31
C VAL A 21 15.89 -3.04 5.86
N ASN A 22 16.69 -4.05 5.51
CA ASN A 22 16.63 -4.74 4.20
C ASN A 22 16.71 -3.81 2.98
N LEU A 23 17.56 -2.78 3.03
CA LEU A 23 17.63 -1.73 2.00
C LEU A 23 17.93 -2.27 0.60
N SER A 24 18.76 -3.31 0.46
CA SER A 24 19.06 -3.91 -0.85
C SER A 24 17.82 -4.50 -1.52
N GLN A 25 16.95 -5.15 -0.75
CA GLN A 25 15.67 -5.69 -1.26
C GLN A 25 14.69 -4.56 -1.56
N THR A 26 14.70 -3.50 -0.74
CA THR A 26 13.91 -2.29 -0.98
C THR A 26 14.35 -1.60 -2.29
N TYR A 27 15.64 -1.50 -2.58
CA TYR A 27 16.13 -0.93 -3.84
C TYR A 27 15.71 -1.77 -5.05
N PHE A 28 15.75 -3.11 -4.92
CA PHE A 28 15.23 -3.99 -5.95
C PHE A 28 13.72 -3.77 -6.21
N ALA A 29 12.92 -3.62 -5.16
CA ALA A 29 11.49 -3.34 -5.28
C ALA A 29 11.23 -1.99 -5.98
N PHE A 30 12.00 -0.95 -5.66
CA PHE A 30 11.95 0.34 -6.35
C PHE A 30 12.33 0.18 -7.82
N GLN A 31 13.45 -0.46 -8.12
CA GLN A 31 13.92 -0.66 -9.49
C GLN A 31 12.88 -1.38 -10.34
N LYS A 32 12.27 -2.44 -9.79
CA LYS A 32 11.19 -3.15 -10.48
C LYS A 32 9.96 -2.28 -10.70
N SER A 33 9.59 -1.48 -9.72
CA SER A 33 8.40 -0.64 -9.81
C SER A 33 8.55 0.53 -10.81
N VAL A 34 9.78 1.01 -11.07
CA VAL A 34 10.01 2.06 -12.07
C VAL A 34 10.23 1.49 -13.49
N GLU A 35 10.32 0.16 -13.66
CA GLU A 35 10.42 -0.46 -14.98
C GLU A 35 9.14 -0.22 -15.80
N GLY A 36 9.16 0.75 -16.70
CA GLY A 36 8.02 1.10 -17.56
C GLY A 36 7.06 2.14 -16.99
N ILE A 37 7.38 2.74 -15.83
CA ILE A 37 6.57 3.80 -15.21
C ILE A 37 7.47 4.99 -14.80
N ASN A 38 7.06 6.20 -15.17
CA ASN A 38 7.60 7.46 -14.65
C ASN A 38 6.67 7.98 -13.57
N PHE A 39 7.11 7.93 -12.32
CA PHE A 39 6.39 8.51 -11.18
C PHE A 39 6.72 9.99 -11.02
N GLY A 40 5.84 10.76 -10.36
CA GLY A 40 6.08 12.15 -10.00
C GLY A 40 7.24 12.34 -9.03
N SER A 41 7.46 11.36 -8.15
CA SER A 41 8.61 11.27 -7.24
C SER A 41 8.82 9.82 -6.82
N VAL A 42 10.05 9.46 -6.45
CA VAL A 42 10.42 8.14 -5.92
C VAL A 42 11.14 8.36 -4.61
N LYS A 43 10.56 7.96 -3.47
CA LYS A 43 11.06 8.32 -2.13
C LYS A 43 11.30 7.11 -1.24
N LEU A 44 12.50 7.05 -0.67
CA LEU A 44 12.80 6.19 0.47
C LEU A 44 12.71 7.01 1.76
N VAL A 45 11.79 6.62 2.64
CA VAL A 45 11.64 7.19 3.98
C VAL A 45 12.39 6.30 4.97
N THR A 46 13.47 6.82 5.55
CA THR A 46 14.32 6.09 6.49
C THR A 46 15.03 7.03 7.45
N HIS A 47 15.61 6.50 8.54
CA HIS A 47 16.17 7.30 9.64
C HIS A 47 17.57 7.89 9.34
N GLU A 48 18.25 7.37 8.35
CA GLU A 48 19.59 7.83 7.95
C GLU A 48 19.75 7.69 6.45
N LYS A 49 20.33 8.69 5.78
CA LYS A 49 20.57 8.62 4.33
C LYS A 49 21.59 7.52 4.01
N PRO A 50 21.18 6.46 3.29
CA PRO A 50 22.11 5.41 2.90
C PRO A 50 23.20 5.94 1.97
N LYS A 51 24.44 5.44 2.15
CA LYS A 51 25.58 5.84 1.31
C LYS A 51 25.49 5.33 -0.14
N ASP A 52 24.79 4.23 -0.32
CA ASP A 52 24.57 3.51 -1.58
C ASP A 52 23.17 3.72 -2.15
N LEU A 53 22.48 4.79 -1.73
CA LEU A 53 21.16 5.13 -2.24
C LEU A 53 21.23 5.38 -3.76
N PRO A 54 20.45 4.65 -4.59
CA PRO A 54 20.40 4.89 -6.02
C PRO A 54 19.96 6.32 -6.37
N ASP A 55 20.58 6.94 -7.39
CA ASP A 55 20.37 8.35 -7.75
C ASP A 55 18.91 8.69 -8.11
N PHE A 56 18.13 7.72 -8.56
CA PHE A 56 16.72 7.92 -8.90
C PHE A 56 15.77 7.90 -7.68
N ILE A 57 16.31 7.63 -6.47
CA ILE A 57 15.53 7.57 -5.23
C ILE A 57 15.86 8.79 -4.37
N GLU A 58 14.85 9.57 -4.03
CA GLU A 58 14.97 10.67 -3.09
C GLU A 58 14.99 10.13 -1.65
N TYR A 59 15.89 10.65 -0.83
CA TYR A 59 15.90 10.40 0.61
C TYR A 59 14.93 11.33 1.32
N SER A 60 14.13 10.77 2.22
CA SER A 60 13.29 11.53 3.14
C SER A 60 13.46 11.01 4.56
N GLU A 61 13.72 11.90 5.52
CA GLU A 61 14.08 11.52 6.88
C GLU A 61 12.87 11.15 7.73
N CYS A 62 13.00 10.10 8.53
CA CYS A 62 12.06 9.74 9.60
C CYS A 62 12.82 9.32 10.87
N TYR A 63 12.11 9.11 11.97
CA TYR A 63 12.73 8.42 13.10
C TYR A 63 12.95 6.93 12.75
N LYS A 64 13.86 6.29 13.50
CA LYS A 64 14.18 4.88 13.26
C LYS A 64 12.98 3.99 13.55
N ILE A 65 12.49 3.31 12.53
CA ILE A 65 11.42 2.31 12.63
C ILE A 65 12.04 1.03 13.21
N THR A 66 11.57 0.61 14.38
CA THR A 66 12.15 -0.52 15.12
C THR A 66 11.18 -1.69 15.29
N SER A 67 9.91 -1.49 14.97
CA SER A 67 8.86 -2.50 15.10
C SER A 67 7.77 -2.34 14.03
N ILE A 68 6.94 -3.36 13.88
CA ILE A 68 5.73 -3.30 13.04
C ILE A 68 4.77 -2.22 13.57
N ASN A 69 4.69 -2.03 14.87
CA ASN A 69 3.86 -1.00 15.47
C ASN A 69 4.36 0.40 15.12
N ASP A 70 5.68 0.65 15.15
CA ASP A 70 6.26 1.93 14.71
C ASP A 70 5.95 2.19 13.24
N TYR A 71 6.12 1.17 12.39
CA TYR A 71 5.80 1.24 10.96
C TYR A 71 4.33 1.59 10.73
N SER A 72 3.43 0.86 11.38
CA SER A 72 1.98 1.05 11.23
C SER A 72 1.54 2.42 11.73
N TYR A 73 2.06 2.86 12.88
CA TYR A 73 1.83 4.20 13.41
C TYR A 73 2.31 5.27 12.42
N TYR A 74 3.51 5.09 11.86
CA TYR A 74 4.07 6.01 10.90
C TYR A 74 3.22 6.10 9.62
N CYS A 75 2.78 4.96 9.10
CA CYS A 75 1.93 4.90 7.92
C CYS A 75 0.58 5.61 8.11
N ILE A 76 0.01 5.60 9.31
CA ILE A 76 -1.28 6.25 9.59
C ILE A 76 -1.11 7.77 9.77
N TYR A 77 -0.13 8.19 10.60
CA TYR A 77 -0.10 9.57 11.08
C TYR A 77 1.00 10.44 10.44
N ASN A 78 2.04 9.84 9.84
CA ASN A 78 3.21 10.58 9.38
C ASN A 78 3.52 10.42 7.89
N LEU A 79 3.04 9.37 7.22
CA LEU A 79 3.31 9.13 5.79
C LEU A 79 2.92 10.33 4.92
N THR A 80 1.86 11.03 5.29
CA THR A 80 1.38 12.23 4.61
C THR A 80 2.47 13.31 4.45
N ASN A 81 3.44 13.39 5.37
CA ASN A 81 4.48 14.42 5.36
C ASN A 81 5.52 14.21 4.23
N HIS A 82 5.50 13.06 3.59
CA HIS A 82 6.43 12.68 2.52
C HIS A 82 5.77 12.64 1.14
N VAL A 83 4.46 12.94 1.06
CA VAL A 83 3.69 12.85 -0.18
C VAL A 83 3.20 14.24 -0.58
N ASP A 84 3.74 14.76 -1.69
CA ASP A 84 3.39 16.07 -2.26
C ASP A 84 2.44 15.94 -3.46
N THR A 85 2.31 14.75 -4.02
CA THR A 85 1.41 14.39 -5.12
C THR A 85 0.00 14.06 -4.62
N SER A 86 -0.96 13.91 -5.52
CA SER A 86 -2.34 13.54 -5.16
C SER A 86 -2.47 12.14 -4.56
N HIS A 87 -1.55 11.22 -4.94
CA HIS A 87 -1.51 9.85 -4.47
C HIS A 87 -0.08 9.39 -4.16
N CYS A 88 0.04 8.34 -3.38
CA CYS A 88 1.26 7.55 -3.30
C CYS A 88 0.99 6.07 -3.57
N LEU A 89 1.94 5.42 -4.23
CA LEU A 89 2.05 3.98 -4.31
C LEU A 89 3.05 3.55 -3.23
N LEU A 90 2.53 3.06 -2.10
CA LEU A 90 3.34 2.51 -1.02
C LEU A 90 3.74 1.09 -1.36
N ILE A 91 5.04 0.82 -1.33
CA ILE A 91 5.64 -0.49 -1.60
C ILE A 91 6.46 -0.96 -0.42
N GLN A 92 6.72 -2.26 -0.38
CA GLN A 92 7.65 -2.91 0.57
C GLN A 92 8.69 -3.73 -0.19
N ALA A 93 9.69 -4.25 0.52
CA ALA A 93 10.74 -5.07 -0.08
C ALA A 93 10.20 -6.35 -0.76
N ASP A 94 9.05 -6.83 -0.32
CA ASP A 94 8.32 -8.01 -0.79
C ASP A 94 6.98 -7.68 -1.48
N GLY A 95 6.78 -6.40 -1.86
CA GLY A 95 5.59 -5.93 -2.56
C GLY A 95 5.91 -4.80 -3.54
N PHE A 96 5.81 -5.05 -4.87
CA PHE A 96 6.16 -4.11 -5.91
C PHE A 96 5.40 -4.35 -7.23
N VAL A 97 5.56 -3.44 -8.19
CA VAL A 97 4.93 -3.55 -9.52
C VAL A 97 5.58 -4.68 -10.31
N VAL A 98 4.76 -5.53 -10.93
CA VAL A 98 5.22 -6.64 -11.79
C VAL A 98 4.69 -6.56 -13.22
N ASN A 99 3.54 -5.92 -13.42
CA ASN A 99 2.92 -5.75 -14.73
C ASN A 99 2.52 -4.29 -14.95
N PRO A 100 3.46 -3.40 -15.28
CA PRO A 100 3.17 -1.97 -15.42
C PRO A 100 2.08 -1.67 -16.46
N ASP A 101 1.96 -2.48 -17.53
CA ASP A 101 0.94 -2.37 -18.54
C ASP A 101 -0.51 -2.61 -18.05
N LYS A 102 -0.66 -3.07 -16.81
CA LYS A 102 -1.96 -3.28 -16.15
C LYS A 102 -2.46 -2.06 -15.37
N TRP A 103 -1.71 -0.95 -15.35
CA TRP A 103 -2.18 0.27 -14.72
C TRP A 103 -3.49 0.77 -15.35
N GLU A 104 -4.44 1.15 -14.52
CA GLU A 104 -5.71 1.78 -14.91
C GLU A 104 -5.81 3.18 -14.28
N ASP A 105 -5.93 4.24 -15.11
CA ASP A 105 -6.01 5.64 -14.62
C ASP A 105 -7.21 5.88 -13.70
N SER A 106 -8.27 5.08 -13.85
CA SER A 106 -9.45 5.11 -12.99
C SER A 106 -9.16 4.77 -11.52
N TRP A 107 -8.02 4.17 -11.22
CA TRP A 107 -7.62 3.90 -9.83
C TRP A 107 -7.35 5.18 -9.02
N LEU A 108 -7.02 6.27 -9.68
CA LEU A 108 -6.87 7.58 -9.04
C LEU A 108 -8.20 8.18 -8.53
N GLU A 109 -9.33 7.55 -8.82
CA GLU A 109 -10.64 7.91 -8.26
C GLU A 109 -10.87 7.35 -6.84
N TYR A 110 -10.02 6.42 -6.40
CA TYR A 110 -10.10 5.81 -5.08
C TYR A 110 -9.05 6.39 -4.14
N ASP A 111 -9.43 6.49 -2.87
CA ASP A 111 -8.54 6.96 -1.82
C ASP A 111 -7.70 5.83 -1.20
N TYR A 112 -8.16 4.58 -1.32
CA TYR A 112 -7.41 3.40 -0.90
C TYR A 112 -7.67 2.21 -1.83
N ILE A 113 -6.58 1.61 -2.34
CA ILE A 113 -6.58 0.32 -3.03
C ILE A 113 -5.43 -0.51 -2.47
N GLY A 114 -5.72 -1.72 -2.04
CA GLY A 114 -4.73 -2.75 -1.68
C GLY A 114 -5.21 -4.10 -2.20
N ALA A 115 -4.46 -5.17 -1.95
CA ALA A 115 -4.88 -6.50 -2.35
C ALA A 115 -6.16 -6.94 -1.60
N PRO A 116 -7.02 -7.74 -2.22
CA PRO A 116 -8.20 -8.28 -1.56
C PRO A 116 -7.83 -9.33 -0.52
N TRP A 117 -8.53 -9.32 0.60
CA TRP A 117 -8.45 -10.36 1.63
C TRP A 117 -9.40 -11.52 1.32
N GLU A 118 -8.99 -12.72 1.72
CA GLU A 118 -9.86 -13.89 1.70
C GLU A 118 -11.07 -13.67 2.62
N TYR A 119 -12.25 -14.13 2.19
CA TYR A 119 -13.43 -14.09 3.05
C TYR A 119 -13.25 -15.06 4.21
N THR A 120 -13.45 -14.55 5.42
CA THR A 120 -13.52 -15.34 6.64
C THR A 120 -14.70 -14.87 7.48
N GLU A 121 -15.45 -15.80 8.02
CA GLU A 121 -16.65 -15.50 8.80
C GLU A 121 -16.36 -14.62 10.03
N ASN A 122 -15.17 -14.77 10.62
CA ASN A 122 -14.82 -14.19 11.91
C ASN A 122 -13.67 -13.17 11.83
N ALA A 123 -13.38 -12.61 10.63
CA ALA A 123 -12.32 -11.62 10.48
C ALA A 123 -12.70 -10.46 9.57
N TYR A 124 -11.95 -9.38 9.65
CA TYR A 124 -12.13 -8.15 8.85
C TYR A 124 -13.52 -7.53 9.01
N ILE A 125 -14.09 -7.63 10.21
CA ILE A 125 -15.40 -7.09 10.54
C ILE A 125 -15.23 -5.73 11.20
N ASP A 126 -15.83 -4.69 10.61
CA ASP A 126 -15.83 -3.34 11.14
C ASP A 126 -16.71 -3.22 12.41
N PRO A 127 -16.65 -2.08 13.14
CA PRO A 127 -17.44 -1.89 14.36
C PRO A 127 -18.97 -1.94 14.15
N PHE A 128 -19.44 -1.91 12.91
CA PHE A 128 -20.86 -1.96 12.55
C PHE A 128 -21.30 -3.34 12.05
N GLY A 129 -20.40 -4.32 12.04
CA GLY A 129 -20.67 -5.69 11.62
C GLY A 129 -20.52 -5.95 10.12
N ASN A 130 -19.97 -5.02 9.34
CA ASN A 130 -19.74 -5.22 7.92
C ASN A 130 -18.39 -5.88 7.67
N HIS A 131 -18.35 -6.87 6.78
CA HIS A 131 -17.12 -7.49 6.33
C HIS A 131 -16.38 -6.59 5.35
N GLN A 132 -15.14 -6.26 5.66
CA GLN A 132 -14.24 -5.50 4.78
C GLN A 132 -13.32 -6.48 4.04
N ARG A 133 -13.22 -6.33 2.72
CA ARG A 133 -12.56 -7.30 1.86
C ARG A 133 -11.35 -6.74 1.11
N VAL A 134 -11.05 -5.46 1.27
CA VAL A 134 -9.92 -4.77 0.63
C VAL A 134 -9.08 -4.06 1.68
N GLY A 135 -7.80 -4.37 1.71
CA GLY A 135 -6.83 -3.82 2.65
C GLY A 135 -5.42 -4.09 2.17
N ASN A 136 -4.63 -4.82 2.95
CA ASN A 136 -3.24 -5.18 2.68
C ASN A 136 -2.32 -3.97 2.51
N GLY A 137 -1.49 -3.70 3.53
CA GLY A 137 -0.64 -2.50 3.61
C GLY A 137 0.62 -2.53 2.77
N GLY A 138 1.11 -3.70 2.38
CA GLY A 138 2.44 -3.86 1.79
C GLY A 138 2.58 -3.45 0.32
N PHE A 139 1.48 -3.33 -0.40
CA PHE A 139 1.40 -2.75 -1.74
C PHE A 139 0.06 -2.05 -1.91
N THR A 140 0.06 -0.72 -1.76
CA THR A 140 -1.19 0.07 -1.76
C THR A 140 -1.08 1.37 -2.50
N LEU A 141 -2.17 1.77 -3.17
CA LEU A 141 -2.38 3.13 -3.65
C LEU A 141 -3.22 3.89 -2.61
N ARG A 142 -2.71 5.03 -2.14
CA ARG A 142 -3.38 5.87 -1.12
C ARG A 142 -3.40 7.32 -1.60
N SER A 143 -4.56 7.98 -1.51
CA SER A 143 -4.64 9.40 -1.84
C SER A 143 -4.06 10.26 -0.71
N LYS A 144 -3.57 11.45 -1.07
CA LYS A 144 -3.17 12.48 -0.11
C LYS A 144 -4.33 12.86 0.81
N LYS A 145 -5.56 12.88 0.27
CA LYS A 145 -6.79 13.13 1.04
C LYS A 145 -6.96 12.10 2.17
N LEU A 146 -6.80 10.80 1.89
CA LEU A 146 -6.87 9.76 2.91
C LEU A 146 -5.76 9.92 3.95
N LEU A 147 -4.53 10.19 3.51
CA LEU A 147 -3.38 10.37 4.40
C LEU A 147 -3.52 11.60 5.31
N ASP A 148 -4.28 12.60 4.92
CA ASP A 148 -4.50 13.82 5.70
C ASP A 148 -5.65 13.71 6.72
N VAL A 149 -6.50 12.67 6.64
CA VAL A 149 -7.62 12.49 7.59
C VAL A 149 -7.16 12.55 9.05
N PRO A 150 -6.07 11.88 9.48
CA PRO A 150 -5.63 11.93 10.88
C PRO A 150 -5.14 13.31 11.36
N LYS A 151 -4.97 14.29 10.47
CA LYS A 151 -4.66 15.68 10.83
C LYS A 151 -5.88 16.47 11.31
N HIS A 152 -7.08 16.04 10.91
CA HIS A 152 -8.32 16.78 11.10
C HIS A 152 -9.36 16.00 11.90
N GLU A 153 -9.23 14.67 11.92
CA GLU A 153 -10.12 13.75 12.61
C GLU A 153 -9.35 12.90 13.60
N TYR A 154 -10.01 12.54 14.69
CA TYR A 154 -9.45 11.57 15.63
C TYR A 154 -9.57 10.17 15.04
N VAL A 155 -8.45 9.63 14.61
CA VAL A 155 -8.29 8.24 14.21
C VAL A 155 -7.66 7.48 15.37
N GLU A 156 -8.37 6.54 15.96
CA GLU A 156 -7.90 5.82 17.13
C GLU A 156 -6.78 4.84 16.75
N TRP A 157 -5.65 4.92 17.47
CA TRP A 157 -4.54 3.98 17.33
C TRP A 157 -4.84 2.63 18.00
N ASN A 158 -5.20 2.67 19.29
CA ASN A 158 -5.51 1.49 20.08
C ASN A 158 -6.92 0.98 19.82
N VAL A 159 -7.19 0.59 18.59
CA VAL A 159 -8.45 -0.06 18.28
C VAL A 159 -8.50 -1.40 19.00
N ASN A 160 -9.55 -1.62 19.77
CA ASN A 160 -9.78 -2.92 20.37
C ASN A 160 -9.80 -3.93 19.25
N GLN A 161 -8.84 -4.82 19.27
CA GLN A 161 -8.38 -5.60 18.12
C GLN A 161 -9.42 -6.50 17.48
N GLY A 162 -10.60 -6.56 18.08
CA GLY A 162 -11.74 -7.20 17.52
C GLY A 162 -11.44 -8.53 16.82
N ASN A 163 -12.18 -8.81 15.79
CA ASN A 163 -12.04 -10.05 15.03
C ASN A 163 -10.85 -10.05 14.06
N PHE A 164 -10.32 -8.87 13.64
CA PHE A 164 -9.19 -8.82 12.71
C PHE A 164 -7.93 -9.45 13.31
N TYR A 165 -7.47 -8.91 14.44
CA TYR A 165 -6.23 -9.41 15.08
C TYR A 165 -6.41 -10.76 15.74
N LYS A 166 -7.59 -11.06 16.25
CA LYS A 166 -7.93 -12.37 16.82
C LYS A 166 -7.80 -13.48 15.77
N HIS A 167 -8.21 -13.20 14.53
CA HIS A 167 -8.02 -14.10 13.39
C HIS A 167 -6.54 -14.27 13.04
N MET A 168 -5.80 -13.19 13.02
CA MET A 168 -4.37 -13.19 12.69
C MET A 168 -3.49 -13.75 13.82
N ASN A 169 -4.05 -13.97 15.02
CA ASN A 169 -3.28 -14.31 16.22
C ASN A 169 -2.07 -13.39 16.42
N ALA A 170 -2.23 -12.10 16.11
CA ALA A 170 -1.18 -11.10 16.08
C ALA A 170 -1.24 -10.21 17.32
N ASN A 171 -0.06 -9.88 17.83
CA ASN A 171 0.11 -8.92 18.93
C ASN A 171 0.47 -7.51 18.42
N ASN A 172 0.39 -7.29 17.11
CA ASN A 172 0.77 -6.04 16.46
C ASN A 172 -0.46 -5.32 15.93
N PHE A 173 -0.42 -4.00 15.91
CA PHE A 173 -1.40 -3.17 15.21
C PHE A 173 -0.95 -3.03 13.75
N ALA A 174 -1.79 -3.50 12.81
CA ALA A 174 -1.55 -3.32 11.38
C ALA A 174 -2.28 -2.08 10.88
N GLU A 175 -1.62 -1.23 10.12
CA GLU A 175 -2.18 0.03 9.63
C GLU A 175 -3.34 -0.20 8.65
N ASP A 176 -3.29 -1.27 7.87
CA ASP A 176 -4.35 -1.64 6.94
C ASP A 176 -5.63 -2.06 7.67
N GLY A 177 -5.52 -2.85 8.73
CA GLY A 177 -6.64 -3.19 9.60
C GLY A 177 -7.21 -1.96 10.32
N ASN A 178 -6.35 -1.04 10.75
CA ASN A 178 -6.77 0.22 11.36
C ASN A 178 -7.56 1.08 10.36
N ILE A 179 -7.01 1.32 9.17
CA ILE A 179 -7.61 2.19 8.15
C ILE A 179 -8.82 1.53 7.51
N CYS A 180 -8.68 0.27 7.06
CA CYS A 180 -9.66 -0.37 6.19
C CYS A 180 -10.80 -1.06 6.94
N VAL A 181 -10.65 -1.31 8.25
CA VAL A 181 -11.64 -2.00 9.07
C VAL A 181 -12.09 -1.14 10.25
N HIS A 182 -11.22 -0.91 11.24
CA HIS A 182 -11.63 -0.31 12.51
C HIS A 182 -12.08 1.14 12.39
N ASN A 183 -11.30 1.98 11.71
CA ASN A 183 -11.59 3.40 11.55
C ASN A 183 -12.15 3.75 10.16
N ARG A 184 -12.43 2.76 9.31
CA ARG A 184 -12.92 2.99 7.94
C ARG A 184 -14.07 3.99 7.86
N HIS A 185 -15.02 3.90 8.77
CA HIS A 185 -16.17 4.80 8.85
C HIS A 185 -15.79 6.28 9.05
N ILE A 186 -14.64 6.57 9.68
CA ILE A 186 -14.12 7.92 9.86
C ILE A 186 -13.63 8.44 8.50
N TYR A 187 -12.84 7.64 7.78
CA TYR A 187 -12.36 7.98 6.44
C TYR A 187 -13.52 8.15 5.44
N GLU A 188 -14.51 7.26 5.47
CA GLU A 188 -15.69 7.36 4.60
C GLU A 188 -16.54 8.61 4.91
N ARG A 189 -16.69 8.99 6.19
CA ARG A 189 -17.33 10.25 6.59
C ARG A 189 -16.58 11.48 6.04
N CYS A 190 -15.26 11.40 5.92
CA CYS A 190 -14.43 12.41 5.25
C CYS A 190 -14.51 12.33 3.70
N GLY A 191 -15.37 11.49 3.17
CA GLY A 191 -15.58 11.30 1.74
C GLY A 191 -14.50 10.46 1.05
N CYS A 192 -13.68 9.70 1.79
CA CYS A 192 -12.72 8.78 1.19
C CYS A 192 -13.44 7.58 0.57
N LYS A 193 -12.96 7.16 -0.60
CA LYS A 193 -13.48 6.03 -1.37
C LYS A 193 -12.50 4.86 -1.29
N PHE A 194 -12.95 3.73 -0.79
CA PHE A 194 -12.22 2.47 -0.83
C PHE A 194 -12.59 1.67 -2.07
N ALA A 195 -11.60 1.09 -2.73
CA ALA A 195 -11.85 0.29 -3.91
C ALA A 195 -12.71 -0.96 -3.61
N PRO A 196 -13.61 -1.34 -4.50
CA PRO A 196 -14.31 -2.61 -4.40
C PRO A 196 -13.37 -3.77 -4.76
N ILE A 197 -13.79 -4.99 -4.41
CA ILE A 197 -12.94 -6.18 -4.54
C ILE A 197 -12.50 -6.47 -5.98
N GLU A 198 -13.34 -6.15 -6.96
CA GLU A 198 -13.06 -6.36 -8.38
C GLU A 198 -11.93 -5.45 -8.90
N VAL A 199 -11.84 -4.24 -8.36
CA VAL A 199 -10.75 -3.29 -8.63
C VAL A 199 -9.49 -3.75 -7.90
N ALA A 200 -9.60 -4.09 -6.63
CA ALA A 200 -8.50 -4.57 -5.80
C ALA A 200 -7.83 -5.83 -6.38
N ALA A 201 -8.61 -6.77 -6.93
CA ALA A 201 -8.10 -7.99 -7.55
C ALA A 201 -7.25 -7.73 -8.81
N LYS A 202 -7.53 -6.66 -9.56
CA LYS A 202 -6.70 -6.25 -10.69
C LYS A 202 -5.45 -5.46 -10.25
N PHE A 203 -5.58 -4.72 -9.14
CA PHE A 203 -4.51 -3.90 -8.62
C PHE A 203 -3.39 -4.75 -8.00
N ALA A 204 -3.71 -5.64 -7.06
CA ALA A 204 -2.68 -6.44 -6.39
C ALA A 204 -3.19 -7.80 -5.92
N HIS A 205 -2.26 -8.75 -5.81
CA HIS A 205 -2.47 -10.03 -5.15
C HIS A 205 -1.56 -10.16 -3.92
N GLU A 206 -2.07 -10.75 -2.85
CA GLU A 206 -1.28 -11.20 -1.71
C GLU A 206 -1.24 -12.73 -1.65
N LYS A 207 -2.41 -13.35 -1.64
CA LYS A 207 -2.61 -14.81 -1.64
C LYS A 207 -3.56 -15.20 -2.76
N PRO A 208 -3.46 -16.43 -3.27
CA PRO A 208 -4.47 -16.96 -4.17
C PRO A 208 -5.82 -17.05 -3.45
N ILE A 209 -6.80 -16.32 -3.94
CA ILE A 209 -8.19 -16.37 -3.49
C ILE A 209 -9.11 -16.48 -4.71
N LYS A 210 -10.38 -16.87 -4.52
CA LYS A 210 -11.33 -17.04 -5.60
C LYS A 210 -11.46 -15.81 -6.50
N GLU A 211 -11.47 -14.63 -5.90
CA GLU A 211 -11.66 -13.35 -6.59
C GLU A 211 -10.45 -12.92 -7.43
N THR A 212 -9.28 -13.53 -7.22
CA THR A 212 -8.06 -13.27 -8.02
C THR A 212 -7.79 -14.33 -9.09
N GLU A 213 -8.65 -15.35 -9.20
CA GLU A 213 -8.47 -16.47 -10.11
C GLU A 213 -8.52 -16.03 -11.58
N GLY A 214 -7.47 -16.33 -12.35
CA GLY A 214 -7.36 -15.94 -13.77
C GLY A 214 -7.02 -14.47 -14.01
N ILE A 215 -6.88 -13.64 -12.98
CA ILE A 215 -6.51 -12.22 -13.10
C ILE A 215 -4.98 -12.08 -13.04
N VAL A 216 -4.44 -11.26 -13.93
CA VAL A 216 -3.04 -10.83 -13.91
C VAL A 216 -2.99 -9.45 -13.25
N PRO A 217 -2.45 -9.33 -12.00
CA PRO A 217 -2.47 -8.08 -11.28
C PRO A 217 -1.38 -7.10 -11.75
N PHE A 218 -1.54 -5.82 -11.45
CA PHE A 218 -0.50 -4.79 -11.62
C PHE A 218 0.69 -5.00 -10.69
N GLY A 219 0.43 -5.30 -9.42
CA GLY A 219 1.45 -5.55 -8.41
C GLY A 219 1.09 -6.73 -7.50
N PHE A 220 1.90 -6.93 -6.49
CA PHE A 220 1.67 -7.97 -5.48
C PHE A 220 2.28 -7.56 -4.15
N HIS A 221 1.91 -8.32 -3.09
CA HIS A 221 2.58 -8.29 -1.80
C HIS A 221 2.76 -9.72 -1.30
N TYR A 222 3.92 -10.03 -0.72
CA TYR A 222 4.29 -11.28 -0.04
C TYR A 222 4.40 -12.51 -0.97
N HIS A 223 3.38 -12.84 -1.75
CA HIS A 223 3.40 -13.97 -2.68
C HIS A 223 3.44 -13.50 -4.12
N LEU A 224 4.56 -13.72 -4.79
CA LEU A 224 4.71 -13.40 -6.20
C LEU A 224 3.66 -14.16 -7.04
N PRO A 225 2.88 -13.48 -7.90
CA PRO A 225 1.89 -14.13 -8.74
C PRO A 225 2.51 -15.21 -9.62
N LYS A 226 1.81 -16.34 -9.80
CA LYS A 226 2.27 -17.43 -10.68
C LYS A 226 2.55 -16.90 -12.09
N ASN A 227 3.65 -17.39 -12.69
CA ASN A 227 4.12 -17.00 -14.03
C ASN A 227 4.64 -15.57 -14.16
N THR A 228 4.89 -14.84 -13.06
CA THR A 228 5.58 -13.55 -13.12
C THR A 228 7.03 -13.77 -13.55
N LYS A 229 7.47 -13.02 -14.58
CA LYS A 229 8.88 -12.94 -14.98
C LYS A 229 9.49 -11.75 -14.26
N LEU A 230 10.46 -12.00 -13.38
CA LEU A 230 11.26 -10.97 -12.70
C LEU A 230 12.44 -10.51 -13.57
#